data_6bc33ce5ce14e93e2b9ca7bd2bf5ce8c
#
_entry.id   6bc33ce5ce14e93e2b9ca7bd2bf5ce8c
#
_cell.length_a   1.000
_cell.length_b   1.000
_cell.length_c   1.000
_cell.angle_alpha   90.00
_cell.angle_beta   90.00
_cell.angle_gamma   90.00
#
_symmetry.space_group_name_H-M   'P 1'
#
loop_
_entity.id
_entity.type
_entity.pdbx_description
1 polymer ?
#
loop_
_entity_poly.entity_id
_entity_poly.type
_entity_poly.pdbx_seq_one_letter_code
_entity_poly.pdbx_strand_id
1 'polypeptide(L)'
;MQERQKPFVAEPAESVSGLDPEFLESFKAAMDLCHTDEVRRQAETLHPADLADLLEALPPEKREDLVDLLRQDLNPAMIAELDEAVLERVVNQLSAQEMADAVAEMETDDAVDVVEKLGEKERRDVLGALPIGERILIEEGFSYPEDSAGRLMQRNVMALPAHWNVGQAIDFMREEEDLPRDFFDVFLVNPTHKPIGSCLLYTSPSPRD
;
A
#
# COMPACT_ATOMS: atom_id res chain seq x y z
N MET A 1 58.06 18.59 0.49
CA MET A 1 57.32 17.43 -0.03
C MET A 1 55.84 17.76 0.10
N GLN A 2 55.24 18.18 -1.02
CA GLN A 2 53.81 18.50 -1.08
C GLN A 2 53.09 17.25 -1.57
N GLU A 3 52.28 16.62 -0.70
CA GLU A 3 51.34 15.58 -1.09
C GLU A 3 50.23 16.21 -1.91
N ARG A 4 50.13 15.83 -3.18
CA ARG A 4 49.01 16.16 -4.05
C ARG A 4 47.78 15.36 -3.60
N GLN A 5 46.80 16.05 -3.04
CA GLN A 5 45.46 15.50 -2.86
C GLN A 5 44.89 15.09 -4.22
N LYS A 6 44.55 13.80 -4.36
CA LYS A 6 43.78 13.30 -5.49
C LYS A 6 42.42 13.96 -5.50
N PRO A 7 41.90 14.34 -6.67
CA PRO A 7 40.52 14.84 -6.74
C PRO A 7 39.55 13.73 -6.30
N PHE A 8 38.60 14.11 -5.46
CA PHE A 8 37.46 13.29 -5.08
C PHE A 8 36.60 13.06 -6.33
N VAL A 9 36.71 11.86 -6.91
CA VAL A 9 35.79 11.40 -7.92
C VAL A 9 34.53 10.96 -7.15
N ALA A 10 33.45 11.73 -7.26
CA ALA A 10 32.16 11.31 -6.77
C ALA A 10 31.79 9.98 -7.46
N GLU A 11 31.66 8.92 -6.68
CA GLU A 11 31.06 7.68 -7.18
C GLU A 11 29.64 8.01 -7.65
N PRO A 12 29.18 7.41 -8.78
CA PRO A 12 27.80 7.59 -9.20
C PRO A 12 26.90 7.16 -8.05
N ALA A 13 25.88 7.98 -7.74
CA ALA A 13 24.91 7.68 -6.73
C ALA A 13 24.42 6.23 -6.92
N GLU A 14 24.63 5.38 -5.92
CA GLU A 14 24.07 4.04 -5.88
C GLU A 14 22.56 4.18 -6.13
N SER A 15 22.04 3.39 -7.06
CA SER A 15 20.62 3.36 -7.39
C SER A 15 19.83 3.06 -6.11
N VAL A 16 19.02 4.00 -5.67
CA VAL A 16 18.14 3.89 -4.47
C VAL A 16 17.00 2.90 -4.73
N SER A 17 16.84 2.41 -5.94
CA SER A 17 15.83 1.45 -6.36
C SER A 17 16.38 0.02 -6.25
N GLY A 18 15.63 -0.87 -5.61
CA GLY A 18 15.92 -2.31 -5.56
C GLY A 18 15.80 -3.02 -6.92
N LEU A 19 15.40 -2.31 -7.97
CA LEU A 19 15.20 -2.84 -9.31
C LEU A 19 16.52 -3.11 -10.04
N ASP A 20 16.57 -4.27 -10.70
CA ASP A 20 17.68 -4.61 -11.60
C ASP A 20 17.75 -3.60 -12.78
N PRO A 21 18.90 -2.95 -13.02
CA PRO A 21 19.07 -2.04 -14.14
C PRO A 21 18.77 -2.67 -15.52
N GLU A 22 19.05 -3.97 -15.70
CA GLU A 22 18.74 -4.68 -16.95
C GLU A 22 17.20 -4.82 -17.12
N PHE A 23 16.47 -5.08 -16.02
CA PHE A 23 15.02 -5.10 -16.04
C PHE A 23 14.45 -3.72 -16.42
N LEU A 24 14.93 -2.65 -15.79
CA LEU A 24 14.46 -1.29 -16.06
C LEU A 24 14.65 -0.89 -17.54
N GLU A 25 15.81 -1.20 -18.13
CA GLU A 25 16.07 -0.92 -19.54
C GLU A 25 15.19 -1.78 -20.47
N SER A 26 15.00 -3.06 -20.14
CA SER A 26 14.08 -3.96 -20.87
C SER A 26 12.65 -3.47 -20.82
N PHE A 27 12.19 -3.03 -19.66
CA PHE A 27 10.85 -2.48 -19.45
C PHE A 27 10.62 -1.20 -20.27
N LYS A 28 11.58 -0.26 -20.22
CA LYS A 28 11.54 0.96 -21.02
C LYS A 28 11.50 0.66 -22.53
N ALA A 29 12.29 -0.32 -22.98
CA ALA A 29 12.28 -0.74 -24.37
C ALA A 29 10.94 -1.37 -24.79
N ALA A 30 10.30 -2.16 -23.94
CA ALA A 30 8.97 -2.71 -24.20
C ALA A 30 7.92 -1.59 -24.31
N MET A 31 8.00 -0.56 -23.48
CA MET A 31 7.13 0.62 -23.57
C MET A 31 7.36 1.38 -24.90
N ASP A 32 8.62 1.61 -25.31
CA ASP A 32 8.94 2.30 -26.56
C ASP A 32 8.43 1.55 -27.80
N LEU A 33 8.34 0.24 -27.73
CA LEU A 33 7.80 -0.62 -28.79
C LEU A 33 6.26 -0.77 -28.71
N CYS A 34 5.61 -0.13 -27.74
CA CYS A 34 4.18 -0.24 -27.48
C CYS A 34 3.71 -1.71 -27.26
N HIS A 35 4.54 -2.53 -26.63
CA HIS A 35 4.20 -3.90 -26.27
C HIS A 35 3.34 -3.93 -24.98
N THR A 36 2.14 -3.39 -25.03
CA THR A 36 1.26 -3.14 -23.88
C THR A 36 0.97 -4.39 -23.04
N ASP A 37 0.73 -5.54 -23.68
CA ASP A 37 0.48 -6.80 -22.97
C ASP A 37 1.71 -7.29 -22.20
N GLU A 38 2.90 -7.10 -22.76
CA GLU A 38 4.16 -7.45 -22.10
C GLU A 38 4.45 -6.52 -20.93
N VAL A 39 4.25 -5.21 -21.12
CA VAL A 39 4.43 -4.19 -20.07
C VAL A 39 3.46 -4.47 -18.92
N ARG A 40 2.17 -4.73 -19.18
CA ARG A 40 1.20 -5.07 -18.15
C ARG A 40 1.60 -6.32 -17.40
N ARG A 41 1.93 -7.40 -18.10
CA ARG A 41 2.35 -8.67 -17.50
C ARG A 41 3.59 -8.52 -16.61
N GLN A 42 4.58 -7.74 -17.04
CA GLN A 42 5.78 -7.48 -16.22
C GLN A 42 5.43 -6.66 -14.98
N ALA A 43 4.60 -5.63 -15.09
CA ALA A 43 4.13 -4.83 -13.95
C ALA A 43 3.34 -5.65 -12.92
N GLU A 44 2.46 -6.54 -13.37
CA GLU A 44 1.66 -7.42 -12.50
C GLU A 44 2.50 -8.45 -11.72
N THR A 45 3.71 -8.76 -12.17
CA THR A 45 4.62 -9.68 -11.47
C THR A 45 5.46 -9.01 -10.40
N LEU A 46 5.51 -7.67 -10.37
CA LEU A 46 6.29 -6.93 -9.38
C LEU A 46 5.58 -6.85 -8.03
N HIS A 47 6.39 -6.82 -6.97
CA HIS A 47 5.89 -6.41 -5.66
C HIS A 47 5.43 -4.94 -5.71
N PRO A 48 4.40 -4.52 -4.93
CA PRO A 48 3.94 -3.12 -4.93
C PRO A 48 5.06 -2.09 -4.75
N ALA A 49 5.98 -2.31 -3.84
CA ALA A 49 7.14 -1.42 -3.61
C ALA A 49 8.06 -1.34 -4.85
N ASP A 50 8.33 -2.49 -5.50
CA ASP A 50 9.17 -2.50 -6.72
C ASP A 50 8.45 -1.81 -7.89
N LEU A 51 7.12 -1.87 -7.95
CA LEU A 51 6.32 -1.15 -8.95
C LEU A 51 6.30 0.36 -8.68
N ALA A 52 6.29 0.78 -7.42
CA ALA A 52 6.47 2.18 -7.03
C ALA A 52 7.85 2.69 -7.44
N ASP A 53 8.92 1.97 -7.09
CA ASP A 53 10.29 2.26 -7.51
C ASP A 53 10.41 2.38 -9.05
N LEU A 54 9.74 1.48 -9.77
CA LEU A 54 9.70 1.52 -11.24
C LEU A 54 9.05 2.81 -11.75
N LEU A 55 7.90 3.21 -11.20
CA LEU A 55 7.22 4.45 -11.55
C LEU A 55 8.11 5.68 -11.26
N GLU A 56 8.84 5.67 -10.15
CA GLU A 56 9.75 6.74 -9.76
C GLU A 56 10.96 6.84 -10.70
N ALA A 57 11.49 5.68 -11.13
CA ALA A 57 12.63 5.60 -12.04
C ALA A 57 12.30 5.93 -13.51
N LEU A 58 11.01 5.96 -13.89
CA LEU A 58 10.58 6.27 -15.24
C LEU A 58 10.56 7.78 -15.51
N PRO A 59 10.89 8.22 -16.75
CA PRO A 59 10.63 9.58 -17.19
C PRO A 59 9.13 9.94 -17.08
N PRO A 60 8.80 11.22 -16.84
CA PRO A 60 7.40 11.64 -16.61
C PRO A 60 6.40 11.13 -17.66
N GLU A 61 6.74 11.25 -18.95
CA GLU A 61 5.88 10.79 -20.06
C GLU A 61 5.59 9.29 -19.99
N LYS A 62 6.63 8.46 -19.77
CA LYS A 62 6.46 7.01 -19.65
C LYS A 62 5.71 6.60 -18.38
N ARG A 63 5.87 7.36 -17.29
CA ARG A 63 5.12 7.17 -16.07
C ARG A 63 3.63 7.38 -16.30
N GLU A 64 3.28 8.47 -16.98
CA GLU A 64 1.88 8.77 -17.35
C GLU A 64 1.29 7.65 -18.21
N ASP A 65 2.03 7.20 -19.22
CA ASP A 65 1.60 6.07 -20.08
C ASP A 65 1.40 4.78 -19.27
N LEU A 66 2.28 4.49 -18.30
CA LEU A 66 2.16 3.29 -17.47
C LEU A 66 0.95 3.38 -16.52
N VAL A 67 0.73 4.53 -15.89
CA VAL A 67 -0.45 4.74 -15.03
C VAL A 67 -1.74 4.59 -15.85
N ASP A 68 -1.81 5.14 -17.06
CA ASP A 68 -2.96 4.97 -17.93
C ASP A 68 -3.16 3.52 -18.35
N LEU A 69 -2.08 2.79 -18.62
CA LEU A 69 -2.14 1.37 -18.96
C LEU A 69 -2.67 0.51 -17.79
N LEU A 70 -2.27 0.83 -16.56
CA LEU A 70 -2.63 0.08 -15.35
C LEU A 70 -3.90 0.61 -14.66
N ARG A 71 -4.53 1.65 -15.17
CA ARG A 71 -5.62 2.40 -14.53
C ARG A 71 -6.74 1.54 -13.94
N GLN A 72 -7.12 0.46 -14.62
CA GLN A 72 -8.19 -0.44 -14.17
C GLN A 72 -7.74 -1.47 -13.13
N ASP A 73 -6.43 -1.72 -13.09
CA ASP A 73 -5.80 -2.74 -12.23
C ASP A 73 -4.75 -2.09 -11.32
N LEU A 74 -4.96 -0.80 -10.99
CA LEU A 74 -4.01 -0.02 -10.19
C LEU A 74 -3.95 -0.59 -8.78
N ASN A 75 -2.78 -1.07 -8.37
CA ASN A 75 -2.59 -1.67 -7.06
C ASN A 75 -2.57 -0.59 -5.96
N PRO A 76 -3.53 -0.61 -4.99
CA PRO A 76 -3.56 0.38 -3.90
C PRO A 76 -2.28 0.41 -3.06
N ALA A 77 -1.69 -0.74 -2.77
CA ALA A 77 -0.46 -0.83 -2.00
C ALA A 77 0.74 -0.18 -2.71
N MET A 78 0.77 -0.17 -4.05
CA MET A 78 1.79 0.55 -4.81
C MET A 78 1.65 2.07 -4.64
N ILE A 79 0.40 2.58 -4.59
CA ILE A 79 0.15 4.02 -4.39
C ILE A 79 0.65 4.47 -3.02
N ALA A 80 0.51 3.65 -1.99
CA ALA A 80 0.98 3.92 -0.63
C ALA A 80 2.51 4.05 -0.54
N GLU A 81 3.24 3.34 -1.40
CA GLU A 81 4.71 3.32 -1.44
C GLU A 81 5.31 4.49 -2.25
N LEU A 82 4.50 5.28 -2.98
CA LEU A 82 5.00 6.36 -3.83
C LEU A 82 5.54 7.55 -3.04
N ASP A 83 6.65 8.10 -3.52
CA ASP A 83 7.14 9.41 -3.10
C ASP A 83 6.09 10.50 -3.35
N GLU A 84 6.02 11.51 -2.46
CA GLU A 84 5.04 12.61 -2.53
C GLU A 84 4.97 13.29 -3.90
N ALA A 85 6.12 13.54 -4.54
CA ALA A 85 6.18 14.21 -5.85
C ALA A 85 5.62 13.34 -7.00
N VAL A 86 5.73 12.01 -6.89
CA VAL A 86 5.18 11.06 -7.86
C VAL A 86 3.70 10.83 -7.58
N LEU A 87 3.34 10.67 -6.32
CA LEU A 87 1.96 10.54 -5.86
C LEU A 87 1.10 11.72 -6.37
N GLU A 88 1.55 12.98 -6.18
CA GLU A 88 0.83 14.15 -6.68
C GLU A 88 0.52 14.06 -8.19
N ARG A 89 1.46 13.57 -8.98
CA ARG A 89 1.27 13.42 -10.44
C ARG A 89 0.28 12.31 -10.78
N VAL A 90 0.38 11.16 -10.10
CA VAL A 90 -0.54 10.03 -10.27
C VAL A 90 -1.96 10.44 -9.89
N VAL A 91 -2.13 11.14 -8.77
CA VAL A 91 -3.43 11.66 -8.32
C VAL A 91 -4.04 12.64 -9.32
N ASN A 92 -3.23 13.52 -9.91
CA ASN A 92 -3.70 14.47 -10.93
C ASN A 92 -4.13 13.79 -12.24
N GLN A 93 -3.67 12.58 -12.49
CA GLN A 93 -4.03 11.77 -13.67
C GLN A 93 -5.30 10.93 -13.45
N LEU A 94 -5.60 10.60 -12.20
CA LEU A 94 -6.78 9.83 -11.79
C LEU A 94 -7.98 10.76 -11.50
N SER A 95 -9.18 10.25 -11.67
CA SER A 95 -10.38 10.91 -11.15
C SER A 95 -10.47 10.74 -9.62
N ALA A 96 -11.21 11.64 -8.96
CA ALA A 96 -11.45 11.53 -7.52
C ALA A 96 -12.12 10.19 -7.14
N GLN A 97 -12.94 9.62 -8.02
CA GLN A 97 -13.58 8.32 -7.77
C GLN A 97 -12.57 7.18 -7.87
N GLU A 98 -11.72 7.14 -8.90
CA GLU A 98 -10.67 6.11 -9.05
C GLU A 98 -9.71 6.14 -7.86
N MET A 99 -9.33 7.34 -7.41
CA MET A 99 -8.48 7.48 -6.24
C MET A 99 -9.20 7.06 -4.95
N ALA A 100 -10.48 7.39 -4.80
CA ALA A 100 -11.29 6.95 -3.65
C ALA A 100 -11.47 5.43 -3.62
N ASP A 101 -11.69 4.80 -4.79
CA ASP A 101 -11.79 3.35 -4.88
C ASP A 101 -10.48 2.68 -4.46
N ALA A 102 -9.32 3.21 -4.90
CA ALA A 102 -8.02 2.72 -4.48
C ALA A 102 -7.78 2.92 -2.97
N VAL A 103 -8.08 4.09 -2.43
CA VAL A 103 -7.94 4.40 -0.99
C VAL A 103 -8.83 3.51 -0.13
N ALA A 104 -10.04 3.18 -0.58
CA ALA A 104 -10.94 2.28 0.13
C ALA A 104 -10.44 0.83 0.24
N GLU A 105 -9.52 0.43 -0.64
CA GLU A 105 -8.90 -0.90 -0.61
C GLU A 105 -7.57 -0.95 0.16
N MET A 106 -7.03 0.21 0.60
CA MET A 106 -5.81 0.30 1.40
C MET A 106 -6.03 -0.11 2.85
N GLU A 107 -4.96 -0.45 3.54
CA GLU A 107 -4.96 -0.49 4.99
C GLU A 107 -5.22 0.91 5.57
N THR A 108 -5.81 0.97 6.77
CA THR A 108 -6.30 2.27 7.30
C THR A 108 -5.17 3.28 7.52
N ASP A 109 -4.01 2.84 7.97
CA ASP A 109 -2.82 3.67 8.17
C ASP A 109 -2.26 4.19 6.86
N ASP A 110 -2.14 3.34 5.84
CA ASP A 110 -1.73 3.72 4.48
C ASP A 110 -2.72 4.71 3.86
N ALA A 111 -4.03 4.45 3.98
CA ALA A 111 -5.07 5.35 3.49
C ALA A 111 -4.99 6.74 4.13
N VAL A 112 -4.72 6.80 5.44
CA VAL A 112 -4.51 8.06 6.17
C VAL A 112 -3.28 8.79 5.65
N ASP A 113 -2.14 8.10 5.51
CA ASP A 113 -0.87 8.67 5.05
C ASP A 113 -0.99 9.20 3.61
N VAL A 114 -1.56 8.41 2.71
CA VAL A 114 -1.78 8.81 1.31
C VAL A 114 -2.69 10.03 1.23
N VAL A 115 -3.86 10.00 1.89
CA VAL A 115 -4.82 11.12 1.84
C VAL A 115 -4.25 12.39 2.48
N GLU A 116 -3.37 12.26 3.47
CA GLU A 116 -2.68 13.40 4.09
C GLU A 116 -1.71 14.10 3.13
N LYS A 117 -0.99 13.34 2.32
CA LYS A 117 -0.06 13.84 1.30
C LYS A 117 -0.75 14.56 0.14
N LEU A 118 -2.07 14.37 -0.05
CA LEU A 118 -2.81 15.04 -1.11
C LEU A 118 -2.97 16.54 -0.85
N GLY A 119 -3.03 17.31 -1.94
CA GLY A 119 -3.42 18.72 -1.89
C GLY A 119 -4.82 18.91 -1.29
N GLU A 120 -5.10 20.10 -0.73
CA GLU A 120 -6.38 20.37 -0.04
C GLU A 120 -7.63 20.14 -0.91
N LYS A 121 -7.53 20.37 -2.20
CA LYS A 121 -8.64 20.18 -3.13
C LYS A 121 -8.84 18.70 -3.43
N GLU A 122 -7.78 18.02 -3.80
CA GLU A 122 -7.74 16.58 -4.12
C GLU A 122 -8.20 15.76 -2.90
N ARG A 123 -7.70 16.09 -1.72
CA ARG A 123 -8.12 15.48 -0.44
C ARG A 123 -9.63 15.59 -0.22
N ARG A 124 -10.21 16.77 -0.41
CA ARG A 124 -11.67 16.97 -0.26
C ARG A 124 -12.46 16.18 -1.28
N ASP A 125 -11.99 16.15 -2.52
CA ASP A 125 -12.67 15.46 -3.61
C ASP A 125 -12.64 13.94 -3.39
N VAL A 126 -11.49 13.38 -2.98
CA VAL A 126 -11.31 11.96 -2.65
C VAL A 126 -12.15 11.58 -1.42
N LEU A 127 -12.04 12.32 -0.31
CA LEU A 127 -12.86 12.07 0.88
C LEU A 127 -14.37 12.16 0.61
N GLY A 128 -14.77 13.05 -0.32
CA GLY A 128 -16.16 13.18 -0.74
C GLY A 128 -16.67 12.00 -1.58
N ALA A 129 -15.79 11.32 -2.29
CA ALA A 129 -16.09 10.15 -3.12
C ALA A 129 -16.03 8.82 -2.36
N LEU A 130 -15.33 8.77 -1.21
CA LEU A 130 -15.23 7.56 -0.38
C LEU A 130 -16.58 7.12 0.21
N PRO A 131 -16.78 5.80 0.39
CA PRO A 131 -17.86 5.29 1.22
C PRO A 131 -17.81 5.90 2.63
N ILE A 132 -18.99 6.10 3.24
CA ILE A 132 -19.10 6.79 4.55
C ILE A 132 -18.25 6.09 5.63
N GLY A 133 -18.22 4.75 5.63
CA GLY A 133 -17.46 3.96 6.61
C GLY A 133 -15.96 4.28 6.54
N GLU A 134 -15.38 4.17 5.35
CA GLU A 134 -13.96 4.40 5.10
C GLU A 134 -13.57 5.86 5.40
N ARG A 135 -14.40 6.81 4.96
CA ARG A 135 -14.17 8.21 5.26
C ARG A 135 -14.09 8.50 6.76
N ILE A 136 -14.99 7.91 7.57
CA ILE A 136 -14.97 8.09 9.03
C ILE A 136 -13.68 7.56 9.63
N LEU A 137 -13.19 6.41 9.18
CA LEU A 137 -11.94 5.81 9.67
C LEU A 137 -10.73 6.71 9.37
N ILE A 138 -10.66 7.24 8.16
CA ILE A 138 -9.58 8.16 7.75
C ILE A 138 -9.65 9.49 8.52
N GLU A 139 -10.85 10.10 8.64
CA GLU A 139 -11.04 11.32 9.42
C GLU A 139 -10.71 11.11 10.92
N GLU A 140 -10.99 9.93 11.48
CA GLU A 140 -10.57 9.57 12.83
C GLU A 140 -9.03 9.45 12.91
N GLY A 141 -8.39 8.84 11.92
CA GLY A 141 -6.93 8.80 11.79
C GLY A 141 -6.30 10.20 11.88
N PHE A 142 -6.85 11.19 11.19
CA PHE A 142 -6.38 12.58 11.27
C PHE A 142 -6.55 13.23 12.64
N SER A 143 -7.39 12.70 13.52
CA SER A 143 -7.55 13.22 14.88
C SER A 143 -6.37 12.90 15.80
N TYR A 144 -5.54 11.93 15.43
CA TYR A 144 -4.34 11.57 16.18
C TYR A 144 -3.14 12.43 15.74
N PRO A 145 -2.21 12.76 16.67
CA PRO A 145 -0.95 13.42 16.31
C PRO A 145 -0.15 12.57 15.31
N GLU A 146 0.54 13.21 14.36
CA GLU A 146 1.33 12.54 13.31
C GLU A 146 2.33 11.51 13.87
N ASP A 147 3.05 11.84 14.96
CA ASP A 147 4.04 10.97 15.59
C ASP A 147 3.45 10.01 16.65
N SER A 148 2.15 9.71 16.60
CA SER A 148 1.52 8.86 17.61
C SER A 148 1.24 7.44 17.08
N ALA A 149 1.25 6.45 17.98
CA ALA A 149 0.82 5.09 17.63
C ALA A 149 -0.64 5.02 17.12
N GLY A 150 -1.49 5.99 17.50
CA GLY A 150 -2.86 6.09 16.98
C GLY A 150 -2.91 6.35 15.48
N ARG A 151 -1.89 7.06 14.93
CA ARG A 151 -1.77 7.34 13.50
C ARG A 151 -1.48 6.09 12.67
N LEU A 152 -0.70 5.16 13.24
CA LEU A 152 -0.29 3.89 12.63
C LEU A 152 -1.23 2.73 12.99
N MET A 153 -2.41 3.04 13.53
CA MET A 153 -3.32 2.02 14.02
C MET A 153 -4.20 1.47 12.90
N GLN A 154 -3.99 0.21 12.58
CA GLN A 154 -4.88 -0.53 11.70
C GLN A 154 -6.19 -0.87 12.42
N ARG A 155 -7.31 -0.71 11.74
CA ARG A 155 -8.65 -1.01 12.27
C ARG A 155 -9.13 -2.40 11.87
N ASN A 156 -8.57 -2.96 10.82
CA ASN A 156 -8.90 -4.28 10.31
C ASN A 156 -8.20 -5.35 11.15
N VAL A 157 -8.78 -5.70 12.28
CA VAL A 157 -8.22 -6.71 13.20
C VAL A 157 -9.15 -7.90 13.34
N MET A 158 -8.58 -9.10 13.38
CA MET A 158 -9.32 -10.33 13.65
C MET A 158 -9.66 -10.42 15.14
N ALA A 159 -10.91 -10.14 15.49
CA ALA A 159 -11.39 -10.17 16.88
C ALA A 159 -12.48 -11.23 17.07
N LEU A 160 -12.25 -12.15 18.01
CA LEU A 160 -13.17 -13.24 18.31
C LEU A 160 -13.63 -13.24 19.78
N PRO A 161 -14.86 -13.70 20.06
CA PRO A 161 -15.31 -13.86 21.43
C PRO A 161 -14.50 -14.91 22.19
N ALA A 162 -14.06 -14.59 23.41
CA ALA A 162 -13.21 -15.47 24.23
C ALA A 162 -13.86 -16.82 24.60
N HIS A 163 -15.17 -16.97 24.45
CA HIS A 163 -15.88 -18.21 24.75
C HIS A 163 -15.94 -19.19 23.57
N TRP A 164 -15.46 -18.78 22.38
CA TRP A 164 -15.40 -19.66 21.22
C TRP A 164 -14.28 -20.69 21.38
N ASN A 165 -14.53 -21.88 20.86
CA ASN A 165 -13.50 -22.89 20.68
C ASN A 165 -12.83 -22.72 19.29
N VAL A 166 -11.70 -23.39 19.12
CA VAL A 166 -10.89 -23.30 17.86
C VAL A 166 -11.71 -23.70 16.63
N GLY A 167 -12.59 -24.71 16.74
CA GLY A 167 -13.45 -25.13 15.63
C GLY A 167 -14.38 -23.99 15.17
N GLN A 168 -15.04 -23.32 16.11
CA GLN A 168 -15.91 -22.17 15.82
C GLN A 168 -15.13 -21.01 15.20
N ALA A 169 -13.91 -20.76 15.66
CA ALA A 169 -13.03 -19.75 15.07
C ALA A 169 -12.67 -20.07 13.62
N ILE A 170 -12.32 -21.34 13.33
CA ILE A 170 -12.02 -21.78 11.98
C ILE A 170 -13.24 -21.73 11.06
N ASP A 171 -14.41 -22.14 11.55
CA ASP A 171 -15.63 -22.08 10.77
C ASP A 171 -16.00 -20.66 10.42
N PHE A 172 -15.90 -19.73 11.38
CA PHE A 172 -16.08 -18.29 11.14
C PHE A 172 -15.10 -17.74 10.09
N MET A 173 -13.80 -18.06 10.20
CA MET A 173 -12.80 -17.63 9.22
C MET A 173 -13.02 -18.19 7.80
N ARG A 174 -13.80 -19.25 7.66
CA ARG A 174 -14.14 -19.83 6.34
C ARG A 174 -15.41 -19.24 5.75
N GLU A 175 -16.31 -18.76 6.58
CA GLU A 175 -17.62 -18.25 6.18
C GLU A 175 -17.64 -16.73 5.99
N GLU A 176 -16.74 -16.01 6.68
CA GLU A 176 -16.66 -14.55 6.60
C GLU A 176 -15.83 -14.13 5.37
N GLU A 177 -16.44 -13.29 4.54
CA GLU A 177 -15.81 -12.77 3.31
C GLU A 177 -14.98 -11.49 3.58
N ASP A 178 -15.32 -10.74 4.65
CA ASP A 178 -14.68 -9.47 5.02
C ASP A 178 -13.58 -9.64 6.08
N LEU A 179 -12.74 -10.67 5.94
CA LEU A 179 -11.60 -10.83 6.82
C LEU A 179 -10.44 -9.92 6.42
N PRO A 180 -9.63 -9.45 7.40
CA PRO A 180 -8.35 -8.83 7.09
C PRO A 180 -7.53 -9.73 6.16
N ARG A 181 -6.93 -9.16 5.10
CA ARG A 181 -6.17 -9.95 4.12
C ARG A 181 -4.92 -10.56 4.74
N ASP A 182 -4.24 -9.79 5.60
CA ASP A 182 -3.02 -10.18 6.28
C ASP A 182 -3.19 -10.02 7.80
N PHE A 183 -3.35 -11.13 8.51
CA PHE A 183 -3.36 -11.13 9.97
C PHE A 183 -2.60 -12.33 10.53
N PHE A 184 -1.85 -12.09 11.57
CA PHE A 184 -1.04 -13.09 12.26
C PHE A 184 -1.58 -13.40 13.65
N ASP A 185 -2.32 -12.45 14.23
CA ASP A 185 -2.91 -12.50 15.55
C ASP A 185 -4.43 -12.49 15.49
N VAL A 186 -5.03 -13.36 16.29
CA VAL A 186 -6.46 -13.34 16.60
C VAL A 186 -6.63 -12.77 17.99
N PHE A 187 -7.29 -11.62 18.10
CA PHE A 187 -7.58 -10.99 19.38
C PHE A 187 -8.83 -11.59 20.02
N LEU A 188 -8.72 -11.99 21.28
CA LEU A 188 -9.88 -12.44 22.06
C LEU A 188 -10.47 -11.24 22.79
N VAL A 189 -11.77 -11.02 22.59
CA VAL A 189 -12.46 -9.87 23.17
C VAL A 189 -13.59 -10.32 24.12
N ASN A 190 -13.85 -9.48 25.12
CA ASN A 190 -15.02 -9.65 25.99
C ASN A 190 -16.29 -9.04 25.35
N PRO A 191 -17.50 -9.18 25.94
CA PRO A 191 -18.73 -8.61 25.40
C PRO A 191 -18.75 -7.07 25.26
N THR A 192 -17.78 -6.37 25.84
CA THR A 192 -17.61 -4.92 25.69
C THR A 192 -16.51 -4.57 24.68
N HIS A 193 -16.11 -5.52 23.81
CA HIS A 193 -15.07 -5.41 22.81
C HIS A 193 -13.67 -4.99 23.35
N LYS A 194 -13.41 -5.26 24.63
CA LYS A 194 -12.05 -5.07 25.19
C LYS A 194 -11.21 -6.30 24.95
N PRO A 195 -9.98 -6.16 24.44
CA PRO A 195 -9.07 -7.30 24.29
C PRO A 195 -8.71 -7.89 25.66
N ILE A 196 -8.77 -9.21 25.78
CA ILE A 196 -8.44 -9.97 26.97
C ILE A 196 -7.37 -11.01 26.73
N GLY A 197 -6.98 -11.22 25.48
CA GLY A 197 -5.90 -12.11 25.05
C GLY A 197 -5.70 -12.07 23.56
N SER A 198 -4.62 -12.68 23.09
CA SER A 198 -4.37 -12.93 21.66
C SER A 198 -3.90 -14.35 21.45
N CYS A 199 -4.11 -14.86 20.24
CA CYS A 199 -3.65 -16.16 19.79
C CYS A 199 -2.97 -16.00 18.44
N LEU A 200 -1.68 -16.36 18.38
CA LEU A 200 -0.95 -16.40 17.12
C LEU A 200 -1.41 -17.62 16.29
N LEU A 201 -1.70 -17.43 15.03
CA LEU A 201 -2.21 -18.48 14.15
C LEU A 201 -1.27 -19.68 14.04
N TYR A 202 0.04 -19.46 14.06
CA TYR A 202 1.05 -20.52 13.96
C TYR A 202 1.25 -21.30 15.29
N THR A 203 0.69 -20.83 16.40
CA THR A 203 0.73 -21.55 17.69
C THR A 203 -0.56 -22.32 17.98
N SER A 204 -1.57 -22.19 17.13
CA SER A 204 -2.80 -22.95 17.26
C SER A 204 -2.55 -24.43 16.95
N PRO A 205 -2.97 -25.39 17.82
CA PRO A 205 -2.84 -26.81 17.52
C PRO A 205 -3.60 -27.15 16.23
N SER A 206 -2.95 -27.88 15.33
CA SER A 206 -3.59 -28.36 14.12
C SER A 206 -4.82 -29.22 14.48
N PRO A 207 -5.97 -29.09 13.78
CA PRO A 207 -7.14 -29.94 14.00
C PRO A 207 -6.91 -31.44 13.69
N ARG A 208 -5.70 -31.82 13.32
CA ARG A 208 -5.31 -33.21 12.96
C ARG A 208 -4.48 -33.91 14.03
N ASP A 209 -4.20 -33.29 15.18
CA ASP A 209 -3.47 -33.88 16.30
C ASP A 209 -4.42 -34.42 17.40
#